data_ee3b821062cf40377be6f8e0e68cec01
#
_entry.id   ee3b821062cf40377be6f8e0e68cec01
#
_cell.length_a   1.000
_cell.length_b   1.000
_cell.length_c   1.000
_cell.angle_alpha   90.00
_cell.angle_beta   90.00
_cell.angle_gamma   90.00
#
_symmetry.space_group_name_H-M   'P 1'
#
loop_
_entity.id
_entity.type
_entity.pdbx_description
1 polymer ?
#
loop_
_entity_poly.entity_id
_entity_poly.type
_entity_poly.pdbx_seq_one_letter_code
_entity_poly.pdbx_strand_id
1 'polypeptide(L)'
;MTGMDTGATIDPAAVLAAAERLARAGWPVFPCVPGEKRPLTPHGMLDATTDLEQIRRWWRRTPTANLAIPTGIATVDVLDVDVRPTGSGFAAFNDLKRAGLLTGYSRVVSTPTGGMHVYFTGTDQPSSRLPDHHLDLKAAGGYVLV
;
A
#
# COMPACT_ATOMS: atom_id res chain seq x y z
N MET A 1 26.03 -16.50 0.00
CA MET A 1 25.66 -16.12 -0.11
C MET A 1 25.17 -15.51 -0.09
N THR A 2 25.11 -15.24 0.01
CA THR A 2 24.78 -14.69 -0.03
C THR A 2 24.03 -14.00 -0.26
N GLY A 3 23.64 -14.01 -0.23
CA GLY A 3 22.98 -13.59 -0.62
C GLY A 3 22.34 -12.47 -0.52
N MET A 4 22.54 -11.97 -0.48
CA MET A 4 22.11 -10.96 -0.40
C MET A 4 21.44 -10.48 -1.34
N ASP A 5 20.75 -10.82 -1.53
CA ASP A 5 20.14 -10.38 -2.51
C ASP A 5 19.41 -9.22 -2.39
N THR A 6 19.99 -8.41 -2.43
CA THR A 6 19.53 -7.21 -2.33
C THR A 6 18.76 -6.80 -3.46
N GLY A 7 18.71 -7.48 -4.41
CA GLY A 7 18.04 -6.98 -5.50
C GLY A 7 16.91 -7.83 -5.88
N ALA A 8 16.15 -8.24 -4.96
CA ALA A 8 15.00 -9.06 -5.28
C ALA A 8 14.23 -8.40 -6.41
N THR A 9 14.39 -8.92 -7.58
CA THR A 9 13.64 -8.48 -8.73
C THR A 9 12.22 -8.98 -8.53
N ILE A 10 11.26 -8.05 -8.45
CA ILE A 10 9.86 -8.44 -8.38
C ILE A 10 9.47 -9.06 -9.71
N ASP A 11 9.00 -10.28 -9.68
CA ASP A 11 8.52 -10.97 -10.87
C ASP A 11 7.23 -10.31 -11.37
N PRO A 12 7.23 -9.75 -12.59
CA PRO A 12 6.01 -9.14 -13.15
C PRO A 12 4.81 -10.10 -13.19
N ALA A 13 5.04 -11.37 -13.44
CA ALA A 13 3.95 -12.35 -13.44
C ALA A 13 3.33 -12.50 -12.05
N ALA A 14 4.14 -12.43 -10.99
CA ALA A 14 3.64 -12.50 -9.63
C ALA A 14 2.83 -11.25 -9.27
N VAL A 15 3.23 -10.08 -9.74
CA VAL A 15 2.51 -8.83 -9.49
C VAL A 15 1.14 -8.86 -10.19
N LEU A 16 1.09 -9.26 -11.45
CA LEU A 16 -0.18 -9.39 -12.17
C LEU A 16 -1.10 -10.42 -11.49
N ALA A 17 -0.56 -11.55 -11.08
CA ALA A 17 -1.33 -12.57 -10.38
C ALA A 17 -1.91 -12.02 -9.07
N ALA A 18 -1.15 -11.23 -8.32
CA ALA A 18 -1.63 -10.58 -7.11
C ALA A 18 -2.75 -9.58 -7.42
N ALA A 19 -2.59 -8.76 -8.47
CA ALA A 19 -3.62 -7.82 -8.90
C ALA A 19 -4.92 -8.54 -9.24
N GLU A 20 -4.83 -9.64 -9.97
CA GLU A 20 -6.01 -10.43 -10.32
C GLU A 20 -6.68 -11.06 -9.10
N ARG A 21 -5.90 -11.55 -8.13
CA ARG A 21 -6.47 -12.11 -6.88
C ARG A 21 -7.22 -11.06 -6.10
N LEU A 22 -6.66 -9.86 -5.96
CA LEU A 22 -7.32 -8.76 -5.27
C LEU A 22 -8.62 -8.37 -5.97
N ALA A 23 -8.57 -8.24 -7.30
CA ALA A 23 -9.75 -7.89 -8.09
C ALA A 23 -10.86 -8.93 -7.94
N ARG A 24 -10.52 -10.22 -7.96
CA ARG A 24 -11.49 -11.30 -7.76
C ARG A 24 -12.08 -11.31 -6.35
N ALA A 25 -11.35 -10.78 -5.37
CA ALA A 25 -11.85 -10.60 -4.02
C ALA A 25 -12.69 -9.33 -3.86
N GLY A 26 -12.89 -8.56 -4.94
CA GLY A 26 -13.67 -7.34 -4.92
C GLY A 26 -12.89 -6.07 -4.60
N TRP A 27 -11.57 -6.14 -4.57
CA TRP A 27 -10.72 -4.99 -4.28
C TRP A 27 -10.26 -4.34 -5.57
N PRO A 28 -10.60 -3.07 -5.82
CA PRO A 28 -10.11 -2.37 -6.99
C PRO A 28 -8.60 -2.13 -6.89
N VAL A 29 -7.93 -2.22 -8.04
CA VAL A 29 -6.48 -2.05 -8.13
C VAL A 29 -6.13 -1.09 -9.26
N PHE A 30 -4.93 -0.52 -9.23
CA PHE A 30 -4.39 0.28 -10.32
C PHE A 30 -2.87 0.21 -10.34
N PRO A 31 -2.25 0.47 -11.50
CA PRO A 31 -0.79 0.42 -11.62
C PRO A 31 -0.15 1.76 -11.27
N CYS A 32 1.04 1.67 -10.69
CA CYS A 32 1.92 2.82 -10.47
C CYS A 32 3.22 2.66 -11.25
N VAL A 33 3.91 3.76 -11.49
CA VAL A 33 5.19 3.79 -12.18
C VAL A 33 6.17 2.83 -11.52
N PRO A 34 6.93 2.03 -12.29
CA PRO A 34 7.92 1.12 -11.74
C PRO A 34 8.87 1.83 -10.76
N GLY A 35 9.03 1.27 -9.57
CA GLY A 35 9.89 1.85 -8.54
C GLY A 35 9.35 3.09 -7.85
N GLU A 36 8.14 3.52 -8.18
CA GLU A 36 7.55 4.74 -7.63
C GLU A 36 6.14 4.50 -7.11
N LYS A 37 5.59 5.52 -6.45
CA LYS A 37 4.21 5.52 -5.98
C LYS A 37 3.27 6.29 -6.90
N ARG A 38 3.79 6.90 -7.96
CA ARG A 38 3.01 7.72 -8.86
C ARG A 38 2.11 6.87 -9.75
N PRO A 39 0.79 7.15 -9.83
CA PRO A 39 -0.10 6.37 -10.69
C PRO A 39 0.26 6.47 -12.17
N LEU A 40 0.05 5.37 -12.91
CA LEU A 40 0.16 5.33 -14.36
C LEU A 40 -1.16 5.65 -15.06
N THR A 41 -2.22 5.81 -14.31
CA THR A 41 -3.56 6.04 -14.84
C THR A 41 -3.87 7.54 -14.98
N PRO A 42 -4.70 7.95 -15.95
CA PRO A 42 -5.01 9.37 -16.17
C PRO A 42 -5.64 10.07 -14.97
N HIS A 43 -6.45 9.37 -14.18
CA HIS A 43 -7.14 9.94 -13.02
C HIS A 43 -6.64 9.34 -11.70
N GLY A 44 -5.42 8.83 -11.68
CA GLY A 44 -4.81 8.28 -10.47
C GLY A 44 -5.59 7.11 -9.91
N MET A 45 -5.79 7.10 -8.60
CA MET A 45 -6.50 6.03 -7.92
C MET A 45 -7.98 5.96 -8.28
N LEU A 46 -8.54 7.00 -8.88
CA LEU A 46 -9.94 6.98 -9.31
C LEU A 46 -10.18 6.02 -10.46
N ASP A 47 -9.14 5.62 -11.17
CA ASP A 47 -9.23 4.62 -12.25
C ASP A 47 -9.09 3.19 -11.75
N ALA A 48 -8.95 2.98 -10.43
CA ALA A 48 -8.85 1.64 -9.88
C ALA A 48 -10.08 0.80 -10.25
N THR A 49 -9.85 -0.46 -10.57
CA THR A 49 -10.90 -1.32 -11.10
C THR A 49 -10.73 -2.77 -10.67
N THR A 50 -11.82 -3.51 -10.70
CA THR A 50 -11.82 -4.97 -10.58
C THR A 50 -11.95 -5.68 -11.93
N ASP A 51 -11.96 -4.93 -13.04
CA ASP A 51 -12.06 -5.49 -14.37
C ASP A 51 -10.75 -6.17 -14.77
N LEU A 52 -10.76 -7.48 -14.85
CA LEU A 52 -9.57 -8.28 -15.16
C LEU A 52 -8.97 -7.95 -16.51
N GLU A 53 -9.78 -7.62 -17.53
CA GLU A 53 -9.25 -7.27 -18.83
C GLU A 53 -8.46 -5.98 -18.80
N GLN A 54 -8.97 -4.96 -18.10
CA GLN A 54 -8.26 -3.70 -17.95
C GLN A 54 -6.97 -3.89 -17.15
N ILE A 55 -7.00 -4.70 -16.10
CA ILE A 55 -5.82 -5.03 -15.30
C ILE A 55 -4.76 -5.68 -16.16
N ARG A 56 -5.15 -6.67 -16.96
CA ARG A 56 -4.22 -7.35 -17.89
C ARG A 56 -3.64 -6.42 -18.93
N ARG A 57 -4.43 -5.47 -19.46
CA ARG A 57 -3.93 -4.46 -20.40
C ARG A 57 -2.87 -3.58 -19.75
N TRP A 58 -3.09 -3.13 -18.52
CA TRP A 58 -2.11 -2.31 -17.81
C TRP A 58 -0.77 -3.02 -17.66
N TRP A 59 -0.78 -4.27 -17.20
CA TRP A 59 0.45 -5.01 -16.98
C TRP A 59 1.08 -5.57 -18.25
N ARG A 60 0.32 -5.71 -19.33
CA ARG A 60 0.91 -5.96 -20.67
C ARG A 60 1.68 -4.73 -21.16
N ARG A 61 1.14 -3.54 -20.95
CA ARG A 61 1.80 -2.29 -21.38
C ARG A 61 3.00 -1.98 -20.52
N THR A 62 2.92 -2.19 -19.21
CA THR A 62 4.00 -1.89 -18.27
C THR A 62 4.17 -3.07 -17.31
N PRO A 63 4.89 -4.14 -17.75
CA PRO A 63 5.02 -5.36 -16.94
C PRO A 63 5.64 -5.15 -15.57
N THR A 64 6.48 -4.14 -15.40
CA THR A 64 7.16 -3.85 -14.13
C THR A 64 6.43 -2.83 -13.27
N ALA A 65 5.19 -2.47 -13.62
CA ALA A 65 4.40 -1.53 -12.82
C ALA A 65 4.20 -2.04 -11.40
N ASN A 66 4.24 -1.13 -10.46
CA ASN A 66 3.86 -1.42 -9.09
C ASN A 66 2.35 -1.57 -8.97
N LEU A 67 1.91 -2.38 -8.02
CA LEU A 67 0.51 -2.62 -7.74
C LEU A 67 0.07 -1.76 -6.57
N ALA A 68 -1.03 -1.03 -6.74
CA ALA A 68 -1.61 -0.18 -5.70
C ALA A 68 -3.10 -0.46 -5.52
N ILE A 69 -3.58 -0.19 -4.33
CA ILE A 69 -5.01 -0.22 -4.02
C ILE A 69 -5.42 1.12 -3.37
N PRO A 70 -6.60 1.67 -3.71
CA PRO A 70 -7.17 2.75 -2.93
C PRO A 70 -7.48 2.26 -1.53
N THR A 71 -7.25 3.12 -0.53
CA THR A 71 -7.63 2.82 0.85
C THR A 71 -9.01 3.39 1.16
N GLY A 72 -9.62 2.93 2.25
CA GLY A 72 -10.93 3.36 2.66
C GLY A 72 -11.93 2.22 2.76
N ILE A 73 -13.21 2.56 2.79
CA ILE A 73 -14.29 1.62 3.14
C ILE A 73 -14.40 0.42 2.18
N ALA A 74 -14.01 0.59 0.93
CA ALA A 74 -14.08 -0.50 -0.05
C ALA A 74 -12.96 -1.52 0.10
N THR A 75 -11.91 -1.20 0.83
CA THR A 75 -10.72 -2.04 1.00
C THR A 75 -10.27 -2.08 2.46
N VAL A 76 -9.27 -1.28 2.81
CA VAL A 76 -8.65 -1.21 4.14
C VAL A 76 -8.24 0.22 4.46
N ASP A 77 -8.07 0.50 5.74
CA ASP A 77 -7.30 1.65 6.18
C ASP A 77 -5.89 1.15 6.52
N VAL A 78 -4.88 1.95 6.24
CA VAL A 78 -3.49 1.57 6.47
C VAL A 78 -2.79 2.66 7.26
N LEU A 79 -2.25 2.29 8.43
CA LEU A 79 -1.33 3.17 9.15
C LEU A 79 0.07 2.91 8.64
N ASP A 80 0.66 3.91 8.02
CA ASP A 80 2.03 3.85 7.51
C ASP A 80 2.98 4.39 8.57
N VAL A 81 3.84 3.52 9.07
CA VAL A 81 4.87 3.86 10.05
C VAL A 81 6.17 4.03 9.29
N ASP A 82 6.59 5.27 9.10
CA ASP A 82 7.76 5.61 8.30
C ASP A 82 9.05 5.57 9.12
N VAL A 83 10.14 5.19 8.45
CA VAL A 83 11.50 5.34 8.96
C VAL A 83 12.28 6.21 7.98
N ARG A 84 12.83 7.31 8.49
CA ARG A 84 13.60 8.27 7.70
C ARG A 84 14.88 8.65 8.45
N PRO A 85 15.87 9.24 7.77
CA PRO A 85 17.07 9.73 8.46
C PRO A 85 16.81 10.71 9.61
N THR A 86 15.68 11.45 9.50
CA THR A 86 15.29 12.43 10.52
C THR A 86 14.49 11.84 11.67
N GLY A 87 14.11 10.57 11.60
CA GLY A 87 13.34 9.94 12.68
C GLY A 87 12.51 8.76 12.21
N SER A 88 11.77 8.21 13.15
CA SER A 88 10.96 7.01 12.94
C SER A 88 9.59 7.16 13.58
N GLY A 89 8.58 6.60 12.93
CA GLY A 89 7.22 6.53 13.47
C GLY A 89 7.03 5.48 14.55
N PHE A 90 8.02 4.63 14.83
CA PHE A 90 7.85 3.54 15.79
C PHE A 90 7.62 4.03 17.22
N ALA A 91 8.23 5.13 17.64
CA ALA A 91 8.01 5.68 18.98
C ALA A 91 6.55 6.08 19.17
N ALA A 92 6.01 6.86 18.24
CA ALA A 92 4.61 7.27 18.28
C ALA A 92 3.66 6.08 18.13
N PHE A 93 3.99 5.14 17.24
CA PHE A 93 3.21 3.91 17.10
C PHE A 93 3.13 3.13 18.40
N ASN A 94 4.26 2.95 19.07
CA ASN A 94 4.31 2.24 20.35
C ASN A 94 3.53 2.96 21.45
N ASP A 95 3.56 4.28 21.46
CA ASP A 95 2.79 5.09 22.40
C ASP A 95 1.28 4.91 22.18
N LEU A 96 0.84 4.94 20.94
CA LEU A 96 -0.56 4.70 20.59
C LEU A 96 -1.00 3.28 20.97
N LYS A 97 -0.14 2.31 20.76
CA LYS A 97 -0.40 0.92 21.11
C LYS A 97 -0.55 0.75 22.62
N ARG A 98 0.36 1.35 23.41
CA ARG A 98 0.29 1.31 24.87
C ARG A 98 -0.97 2.01 25.41
N ALA A 99 -1.42 3.05 24.72
CA ALA A 99 -2.64 3.76 25.07
C ALA A 99 -3.92 3.00 24.70
N GLY A 100 -3.81 1.85 24.03
CA GLY A 100 -4.96 1.05 23.58
C GLY A 100 -5.69 1.63 22.41
N LEU A 101 -5.08 2.54 21.65
CA LEU A 101 -5.73 3.23 20.53
C LEU A 101 -5.56 2.49 19.18
N LEU A 102 -4.73 1.45 19.15
CA LEU A 102 -4.49 0.68 17.92
C LEU A 102 -4.98 -0.76 18.09
N THR A 103 -6.26 -0.94 18.33
CA THR A 103 -6.87 -2.27 18.42
C THR A 103 -7.52 -2.65 17.08
N GLY A 104 -7.65 -3.94 16.84
CA GLY A 104 -8.43 -4.43 15.71
C GLY A 104 -7.69 -4.43 14.37
N TYR A 105 -6.36 -4.29 14.35
CA TYR A 105 -5.64 -4.46 13.10
C TYR A 105 -5.62 -5.93 12.69
N SER A 106 -5.71 -6.15 11.37
CA SER A 106 -5.78 -7.50 10.82
C SER A 106 -4.44 -7.99 10.32
N ARG A 107 -3.51 -7.11 10.01
CA ARG A 107 -2.26 -7.48 9.36
C ARG A 107 -1.19 -6.40 9.56
N VAL A 108 0.05 -6.85 9.62
CA VAL A 108 1.23 -5.95 9.65
C VAL A 108 2.18 -6.42 8.56
N VAL A 109 2.68 -5.48 7.76
CA VAL A 109 3.62 -5.77 6.67
C VAL A 109 4.81 -4.82 6.79
N SER A 110 6.02 -5.36 6.79
CA SER A 110 7.24 -4.55 6.74
C SER A 110 7.40 -3.89 5.38
N THR A 111 7.92 -2.67 5.37
CA THR A 111 8.21 -1.96 4.13
C THR A 111 9.71 -2.01 3.81
N PRO A 112 10.10 -1.80 2.52
CA PRO A 112 11.51 -1.88 2.13
C PRO A 112 12.43 -0.91 2.87
N THR A 113 11.90 0.19 3.38
CA THR A 113 12.70 1.22 4.08
C THR A 113 12.82 0.96 5.59
N GLY A 114 12.35 -0.19 6.07
CA GLY A 114 12.41 -0.55 7.49
C GLY A 114 11.21 -0.09 8.31
N GLY A 115 10.23 0.54 7.68
CA GLY A 115 8.96 0.88 8.31
C GLY A 115 7.97 -0.27 8.28
N MET A 116 6.70 0.03 8.47
CA MET A 116 5.66 -0.98 8.36
C MET A 116 4.31 -0.37 7.99
N HIS A 117 3.46 -1.20 7.38
CA HIS A 117 2.06 -0.90 7.17
C HIS A 117 1.22 -1.74 8.12
N VAL A 118 0.32 -1.10 8.84
CA VAL A 118 -0.62 -1.77 9.73
C VAL A 118 -2.02 -1.64 9.14
N TYR A 119 -2.67 -2.76 8.86
CA TYR A 119 -3.93 -2.81 8.13
C TYR A 119 -5.10 -2.95 9.06
N PHE A 120 -6.10 -2.09 8.88
CA PHE A 120 -7.36 -2.10 9.62
C PHE A 120 -8.53 -2.26 8.66
N THR A 121 -9.69 -2.65 9.18
CA THR A 121 -10.92 -2.62 8.40
C THR A 121 -11.13 -1.22 7.82
N GLY A 122 -11.47 -1.15 6.54
CA GLY A 122 -11.67 0.13 5.86
C GLY A 122 -12.84 0.92 6.43
N THR A 123 -12.68 2.23 6.49
CA THR A 123 -13.69 3.16 6.97
C THR A 123 -13.85 4.32 5.99
N ASP A 124 -14.82 5.18 6.21
CA ASP A 124 -15.00 6.40 5.43
C ASP A 124 -14.31 7.62 6.03
N GLN A 125 -13.50 7.42 7.10
CA GLN A 125 -12.73 8.54 7.65
C GLN A 125 -11.70 9.03 6.65
N PRO A 126 -11.41 10.34 6.62
CA PRO A 126 -10.42 10.87 5.70
C PRO A 126 -9.00 10.43 6.08
N SER A 127 -8.14 10.34 5.07
CA SER A 127 -6.71 10.15 5.30
C SER A 127 -6.16 11.33 6.12
N SER A 128 -5.18 11.05 6.96
CA SER A 128 -4.57 12.06 7.81
C SER A 128 -3.08 11.78 7.99
N ARG A 129 -2.34 12.79 8.43
CA ARG A 129 -0.89 12.69 8.60
C ARG A 129 -0.45 13.29 9.92
N LEU A 130 0.54 12.66 10.52
CA LEU A 130 1.27 13.21 11.66
C LEU A 130 2.75 13.28 11.27
N PRO A 131 3.13 14.28 10.45
CA PRO A 131 4.47 14.32 9.84
C PRO A 131 5.60 14.42 10.88
N ASP A 132 5.37 15.11 11.99
CA ASP A 132 6.37 15.22 13.05
C ASP A 132 6.59 13.90 13.80
N HIS A 133 5.68 12.95 13.65
CA HIS A 133 5.74 11.64 14.27
C HIS A 133 5.99 10.53 13.25
N HIS A 134 6.20 10.87 11.97
CA HIS A 134 6.43 9.92 10.87
C HIS A 134 5.33 8.86 10.76
N LEU A 135 4.09 9.27 10.99
CA LEU A 135 2.90 8.44 10.84
C LEU A 135 1.99 9.04 9.77
N ASP A 136 1.39 8.17 8.96
CA ASP A 136 0.47 8.58 7.90
C ASP A 136 -0.67 7.58 7.86
N LEU A 137 -1.90 8.03 8.10
CA LEU A 137 -3.08 7.17 7.97
C LEU A 137 -3.64 7.30 6.57
N LYS A 138 -3.59 6.24 5.82
CA LYS A 138 -4.23 6.11 4.51
C LYS A 138 -5.61 5.50 4.70
N ALA A 139 -6.62 6.29 4.48
CA ALA A 139 -8.04 5.92 4.60
C ALA A 139 -8.77 6.43 3.36
N ALA A 140 -9.97 6.99 3.50
CA ALA A 140 -10.68 7.52 2.34
C ALA A 140 -9.85 8.60 1.63
N GLY A 141 -9.72 8.49 0.32
CA GLY A 141 -8.96 9.43 -0.50
C GLY A 141 -7.46 9.15 -0.57
N GLY A 142 -6.99 8.04 -0.03
CA GLY A 142 -5.59 7.62 -0.10
C GLY A 142 -5.40 6.34 -0.91
N TYR A 143 -4.14 5.92 -1.04
CA TYR A 143 -3.80 4.63 -1.63
C TYR A 143 -2.45 4.15 -1.11
N VAL A 144 -2.21 2.86 -1.24
CA VAL A 144 -0.93 2.23 -0.85
C VAL A 144 -0.47 1.26 -1.94
N LEU A 145 0.85 1.10 -2.02
CA LEU A 145 1.44 0.00 -2.79
C LEU A 145 1.31 -1.29 -2.00
N VAL A 146 1.08 -2.38 -2.68
CA VAL A 146 0.95 -3.71 -2.07
C VAL A 146 1.91 -4.71 -2.68
#